data_51d72697bc1671843f32837bbbff8a88
#
_entry.id   51d72697bc1671843f32837bbbff8a88
#
_cell.length_a   1.000
_cell.length_b   1.000
_cell.length_c   1.000
_cell.angle_alpha   90.00
_cell.angle_beta   90.00
_cell.angle_gamma   90.00
#
_symmetry.space_group_name_H-M   'P 1'
#
loop_
_entity.id
_entity.type
_entity.pdbx_description
1 polymer ?
#
loop_
_entity_poly.entity_id
_entity_poly.type
_entity_poly.pdbx_seq_one_letter_code
_entity_poly.pdbx_strand_id
1 'polypeptide(L)'
;MPSVATRDFTRMLSPADDSVRAFDLLADLARDLRPGVIFPICFDALLCVRQTLRAPEVTTPHLAGAARVDPLLCARLLRRANRGRRAAPVTGVRDALAALGVERAQRVARAVSCGQIGCARQLSHVDELSRRLWLHTLRTAAGAFVLARRLTSLDPDEAMTAGLLHDIGAFYLLDRLARRPSAPFDAHDINALILEWHESVGESLLQSLGVPEVLIDAMRDHEQPRASTGMPRSLSDLVFTASVLAGGASELYDDPVCHVSQRPAPTRARFAGLLPEIEQVFGVLRRGAMQGVGHVSSVGAASVATRSL
;
A
#
# COMPACT_ATOMS: atom_id res chain seq x y z
N MET A 1 46.15 26.71 -21.17
CA MET A 1 44.69 26.73 -21.20
C MET A 1 44.21 25.34 -21.61
N PRO A 2 43.77 24.46 -20.68
CA PRO A 2 43.24 23.18 -21.08
C PRO A 2 41.74 23.30 -21.37
N SER A 3 41.37 22.69 -22.50
CA SER A 3 40.06 22.52 -23.09
C SER A 3 39.09 21.87 -22.09
N VAL A 4 37.91 22.49 -21.95
CA VAL A 4 36.76 21.93 -21.25
C VAL A 4 36.26 20.73 -22.06
N ALA A 5 36.40 19.53 -21.50
CA ALA A 5 35.91 18.32 -22.10
C ALA A 5 34.38 18.41 -22.18
N THR A 6 33.88 18.44 -23.38
CA THR A 6 32.51 18.23 -23.78
C THR A 6 32.12 16.82 -23.28
N ARG A 7 31.35 16.71 -22.21
CA ARG A 7 30.72 15.43 -21.80
C ARG A 7 29.75 15.04 -22.91
N ASP A 8 30.04 13.91 -23.51
CA ASP A 8 29.22 13.24 -24.51
C ASP A 8 27.81 13.00 -23.97
N PHE A 9 26.85 13.79 -24.41
CA PHE A 9 25.41 13.65 -24.17
C PHE A 9 24.78 12.62 -25.13
N THR A 10 25.57 11.69 -25.68
CA THR A 10 25.12 10.69 -26.66
C THR A 10 24.94 9.30 -26.07
N ARG A 11 24.34 9.19 -24.87
CA ARG A 11 23.78 7.92 -24.41
C ARG A 11 22.30 8.09 -24.07
N MET A 12 21.58 8.76 -24.93
CA MET A 12 20.13 8.60 -25.00
C MET A 12 19.88 7.22 -25.62
N LEU A 13 19.60 6.24 -24.76
CA LEU A 13 19.07 4.96 -25.17
C LEU A 13 17.85 5.25 -26.06
N SER A 14 17.73 4.55 -27.20
CA SER A 14 16.62 4.74 -28.11
C SER A 14 15.31 4.42 -27.39
N PRO A 15 14.24 5.23 -27.51
CA PRO A 15 12.94 4.94 -26.89
C PRO A 15 12.40 3.55 -27.22
N ALA A 16 12.82 2.95 -28.33
CA ALA A 16 12.50 1.58 -28.72
C ALA A 16 13.18 0.52 -27.83
N ASP A 17 14.42 0.75 -27.38
CA ASP A 17 15.16 -0.18 -26.51
C ASP A 17 14.58 -0.21 -25.09
N ASP A 18 14.13 0.92 -24.58
CA ASP A 18 13.52 1.03 -23.24
C ASP A 18 12.13 0.39 -23.22
N SER A 19 11.34 0.57 -24.27
CA SER A 19 10.04 -0.07 -24.43
C SER A 19 10.16 -1.60 -24.52
N VAL A 20 11.17 -2.14 -25.21
CA VAL A 20 11.42 -3.58 -25.31
C VAL A 20 11.82 -4.14 -23.94
N ARG A 21 12.68 -3.44 -23.20
CA ARG A 21 13.11 -3.87 -21.85
C ARG A 21 11.99 -3.83 -20.83
N ALA A 22 11.13 -2.79 -20.89
CA ALA A 22 9.93 -2.70 -20.07
C ALA A 22 8.97 -3.87 -20.39
N PHE A 23 8.77 -4.18 -21.67
CA PHE A 23 7.92 -5.29 -22.10
C PHE A 23 8.45 -6.65 -21.63
N ASP A 24 9.75 -6.91 -21.74
CA ASP A 24 10.37 -8.15 -21.25
C ASP A 24 10.25 -8.27 -19.73
N LEU A 25 10.42 -7.17 -19.01
CA LEU A 25 10.19 -7.11 -17.56
C LEU A 25 8.74 -7.48 -17.23
N LEU A 26 7.77 -6.88 -17.91
CA LEU A 26 6.34 -7.13 -17.69
C LEU A 26 5.95 -8.57 -18.04
N ALA A 27 6.50 -9.13 -19.11
CA ALA A 27 6.27 -10.53 -19.48
C ALA A 27 6.84 -11.50 -18.42
N ASP A 28 7.99 -11.19 -17.82
CA ASP A 28 8.55 -11.93 -16.69
C ASP A 28 7.68 -11.79 -15.44
N LEU A 29 7.20 -10.57 -15.16
CA LEU A 29 6.32 -10.29 -14.03
C LEU A 29 5.00 -11.06 -14.14
N ALA A 30 4.40 -11.07 -15.33
CA ALA A 30 3.17 -11.82 -15.59
C ALA A 30 3.36 -13.34 -15.37
N ARG A 31 4.51 -13.89 -15.74
CA ARG A 31 4.84 -15.31 -15.50
C ARG A 31 5.01 -15.64 -14.02
N ASP A 32 5.47 -14.69 -13.22
CA ASP A 32 5.72 -14.84 -11.79
C ASP A 32 4.49 -14.56 -10.92
N LEU A 33 3.42 -13.99 -11.49
CA LEU A 33 2.16 -13.73 -10.78
C LEU A 33 1.44 -15.04 -10.45
N ARG A 34 1.83 -15.63 -9.32
CA ARG A 34 1.24 -16.88 -8.80
C ARG A 34 0.51 -16.62 -7.49
N PRO A 35 -0.51 -17.43 -7.18
CA PRO A 35 -1.17 -17.34 -5.88
C PRO A 35 -0.24 -17.48 -4.67
N GLY A 36 0.98 -17.94 -4.86
CA GLY A 36 2.02 -18.14 -3.85
C GLY A 36 3.09 -17.04 -3.80
N VAL A 37 3.01 -16.00 -4.65
CA VAL A 37 4.04 -14.96 -4.72
C VAL A 37 4.34 -14.33 -3.36
N ILE A 38 5.61 -14.18 -3.03
CA ILE A 38 6.10 -13.52 -1.81
C ILE A 38 7.11 -12.46 -2.22
N PHE A 39 6.95 -11.29 -1.65
CA PHE A 39 7.87 -10.16 -1.76
C PHE A 39 7.83 -9.35 -0.46
N PRO A 40 8.93 -8.70 -0.07
CA PRO A 40 8.97 -7.86 1.11
C PRO A 40 8.27 -6.52 0.82
N ILE A 41 7.72 -5.90 1.85
CA ILE A 41 7.15 -4.55 1.78
C ILE A 41 8.26 -3.53 2.09
N CYS A 42 8.72 -3.51 3.32
CA CYS A 42 9.91 -2.77 3.79
C CYS A 42 10.40 -3.41 5.10
N PHE A 43 11.57 -3.01 5.58
CA PHE A 43 12.12 -3.58 6.81
C PHE A 43 11.24 -3.31 8.04
N ASP A 44 10.65 -2.12 8.15
CA ASP A 44 9.81 -1.74 9.29
C ASP A 44 8.53 -2.61 9.37
N ALA A 45 7.85 -2.84 8.25
CA ALA A 45 6.69 -3.74 8.19
C ALA A 45 7.07 -5.17 8.57
N LEU A 46 8.18 -5.67 8.02
CA LEU A 46 8.69 -7.02 8.30
C LEU A 46 9.02 -7.21 9.78
N LEU A 47 9.68 -6.23 10.40
CA LEU A 47 10.00 -6.25 11.84
C LEU A 47 8.74 -6.27 12.70
N CYS A 48 7.72 -5.47 12.35
CA CYS A 48 6.43 -5.45 13.03
C CYS A 48 5.77 -6.83 13.06
N VAL A 49 5.59 -7.44 11.89
CA VAL A 49 4.99 -8.78 11.78
C VAL A 49 5.79 -9.79 12.59
N ARG A 50 7.12 -9.75 12.49
CA ARG A 50 8.01 -10.65 13.22
C ARG A 50 7.91 -10.48 14.74
N GLN A 51 7.86 -9.24 15.25
CA GLN A 51 7.71 -8.95 16.68
C GLN A 51 6.34 -9.45 17.18
N THR A 52 5.27 -9.18 16.43
CA THR A 52 3.93 -9.68 16.72
C THR A 52 3.92 -11.20 16.89
N LEU A 53 4.59 -11.93 15.99
CA LEU A 53 4.63 -13.40 16.01
C LEU A 53 5.52 -13.99 17.11
N ARG A 54 6.37 -13.18 17.73
CA ARG A 54 7.22 -13.55 18.87
C ARG A 54 6.61 -13.26 20.24
N ALA A 55 5.45 -12.57 20.27
CA ALA A 55 4.75 -12.34 21.52
C ALA A 55 4.45 -13.69 22.22
N PRO A 56 4.56 -13.76 23.55
CA PRO A 56 4.26 -14.97 24.32
C PRO A 56 2.86 -15.51 24.03
N GLU A 57 1.90 -14.59 23.86
CA GLU A 57 0.54 -14.89 23.45
C GLU A 57 0.15 -13.97 22.30
N VAL A 58 -0.16 -14.56 21.13
CA VAL A 58 -0.61 -13.83 19.95
C VAL A 58 -2.12 -13.74 19.96
N THR A 59 -2.65 -12.52 20.03
CA THR A 59 -4.08 -12.23 20.08
C THR A 59 -4.61 -11.68 18.75
N THR A 60 -5.93 -11.62 18.60
CA THR A 60 -6.57 -10.98 17.42
C THR A 60 -6.14 -9.52 17.23
N PRO A 61 -6.09 -8.64 18.25
CA PRO A 61 -5.55 -7.30 18.11
C PRO A 61 -4.11 -7.24 17.60
N HIS A 62 -3.24 -8.15 18.07
CA HIS A 62 -1.87 -8.26 17.58
C HIS A 62 -1.80 -8.55 16.09
N LEU A 63 -2.59 -9.54 15.63
CA LEU A 63 -2.65 -9.90 14.21
C LEU A 63 -3.29 -8.81 13.35
N ALA A 64 -4.29 -8.10 13.89
CA ALA A 64 -4.89 -6.95 13.21
C ALA A 64 -3.88 -5.82 13.01
N GLY A 65 -3.08 -5.51 14.03
CA GLY A 65 -1.99 -4.52 13.94
C GLY A 65 -0.98 -4.89 12.85
N ALA A 66 -0.51 -6.14 12.85
CA ALA A 66 0.42 -6.64 11.84
C ALA A 66 -0.17 -6.61 10.42
N ALA A 67 -1.43 -7.01 10.25
CA ALA A 67 -2.10 -7.04 8.96
C ALA A 67 -2.37 -5.65 8.38
N ARG A 68 -2.57 -4.63 9.22
CA ARG A 68 -2.83 -3.25 8.81
C ARG A 68 -1.58 -2.46 8.41
N VAL A 69 -0.41 -3.05 8.55
CA VAL A 69 0.85 -2.43 8.13
C VAL A 69 1.60 -3.21 7.05
N ASP A 70 1.10 -4.38 6.68
CA ASP A 70 1.67 -5.22 5.64
C ASP A 70 0.60 -5.57 4.59
N PRO A 71 0.60 -4.90 3.41
CA PRO A 71 -0.36 -5.15 2.34
C PRO A 71 -0.40 -6.62 1.88
N LEU A 72 0.75 -7.30 1.82
CA LEU A 72 0.79 -8.69 1.38
C LEU A 72 0.16 -9.61 2.42
N LEU A 73 0.44 -9.40 3.71
CA LEU A 73 -0.20 -10.15 4.80
C LEU A 73 -1.71 -9.92 4.79
N CYS A 74 -2.15 -8.67 4.63
CA CYS A 74 -3.55 -8.31 4.52
C CYS A 74 -4.24 -9.09 3.38
N ALA A 75 -3.71 -9.01 2.15
CA ALA A 75 -4.24 -9.73 0.99
C ALA A 75 -4.31 -11.25 1.23
N ARG A 76 -3.31 -11.83 1.88
CA ARG A 76 -3.27 -13.26 2.21
C ARG A 76 -4.32 -13.69 3.23
N LEU A 77 -4.58 -12.86 4.23
CA LEU A 77 -5.65 -13.09 5.22
C LEU A 77 -7.02 -13.01 4.55
N LEU A 78 -7.27 -11.99 3.74
CA LEU A 78 -8.50 -11.85 2.95
C LEU A 78 -8.73 -13.06 2.05
N ARG A 79 -7.73 -13.45 1.26
CA ARG A 79 -7.80 -14.65 0.44
C ARG A 79 -8.18 -15.88 1.26
N ARG A 80 -7.54 -16.05 2.42
CA ARG A 80 -7.79 -17.24 3.25
C ARG A 80 -9.17 -17.21 3.87
N ALA A 81 -9.66 -16.03 4.27
CA ALA A 81 -11.00 -15.83 4.81
C ALA A 81 -12.10 -16.04 3.75
N ASN A 82 -11.83 -15.71 2.50
CA ASN A 82 -12.77 -15.86 1.37
C ASN A 82 -12.73 -17.25 0.71
N ARG A 83 -11.91 -18.18 1.18
CA ARG A 83 -11.96 -19.56 0.68
C ARG A 83 -13.25 -20.25 1.12
N GLY A 84 -14.02 -20.72 0.13
CA GLY A 84 -15.32 -21.35 0.33
C GLY A 84 -16.48 -20.46 -0.14
N ARG A 85 -17.70 -21.02 -0.16
CA ARG A 85 -18.91 -20.27 -0.54
C ARG A 85 -19.34 -19.39 0.62
N ARG A 86 -19.42 -18.08 0.41
CA ARG A 86 -19.97 -17.10 1.34
C ARG A 86 -21.08 -16.30 0.67
N ALA A 87 -22.03 -15.82 1.45
CA ALA A 87 -23.09 -14.96 0.94
C ALA A 87 -22.55 -13.59 0.50
N ALA A 88 -21.54 -13.09 1.21
CA ALA A 88 -20.83 -11.86 0.85
C ALA A 88 -19.31 -12.03 1.07
N PRO A 89 -18.46 -11.38 0.26
CA PRO A 89 -17.04 -11.41 0.46
C PRO A 89 -16.62 -10.66 1.74
N VAL A 90 -15.55 -11.14 2.35
CA VAL A 90 -14.89 -10.45 3.47
C VAL A 90 -13.89 -9.46 2.89
N THR A 91 -14.05 -8.18 3.21
CA THR A 91 -13.27 -7.07 2.65
C THR A 91 -12.42 -6.34 3.68
N GLY A 92 -12.71 -6.49 4.98
CA GLY A 92 -11.97 -5.88 6.09
C GLY A 92 -11.06 -6.86 6.83
N VAL A 93 -9.98 -6.32 7.41
CA VAL A 93 -9.03 -7.11 8.24
C VAL A 93 -9.72 -7.68 9.47
N ARG A 94 -10.60 -6.91 10.14
CA ARG A 94 -11.34 -7.35 11.32
C ARG A 94 -12.17 -8.59 11.03
N ASP A 95 -12.94 -8.55 9.96
CA ASP A 95 -13.85 -9.64 9.59
C ASP A 95 -13.07 -10.85 9.05
N ALA A 96 -11.92 -10.62 8.37
CA ALA A 96 -11.02 -11.71 7.99
C ALA A 96 -10.48 -12.47 9.20
N LEU A 97 -10.06 -11.76 10.24
CA LEU A 97 -9.57 -12.36 11.48
C LEU A 97 -10.69 -13.08 12.26
N ALA A 98 -11.88 -12.49 12.32
CA ALA A 98 -13.06 -13.13 12.93
C ALA A 98 -13.43 -14.44 12.21
N ALA A 99 -13.37 -14.45 10.88
CA ALA A 99 -13.66 -15.63 10.07
C ALA A 99 -12.60 -16.74 10.19
N LEU A 100 -11.33 -16.37 10.39
CA LEU A 100 -10.22 -17.33 10.47
C LEU A 100 -9.97 -17.88 11.86
N GLY A 101 -10.17 -17.05 12.88
CA GLY A 101 -9.66 -17.27 14.24
C GLY A 101 -8.15 -17.09 14.34
N VAL A 102 -7.66 -16.92 15.57
CA VAL A 102 -6.26 -16.58 15.87
C VAL A 102 -5.27 -17.58 15.28
N GLU A 103 -5.50 -18.87 15.49
CA GLU A 103 -4.56 -19.90 15.05
C GLU A 103 -4.33 -19.94 13.53
N ARG A 104 -5.42 -19.86 12.75
CA ARG A 104 -5.31 -19.89 11.28
C ARG A 104 -4.67 -18.61 10.74
N ALA A 105 -5.05 -17.46 11.32
CA ALA A 105 -4.47 -16.18 10.96
C ALA A 105 -2.97 -16.13 11.30
N GLN A 106 -2.56 -16.64 12.47
CA GLN A 106 -1.16 -16.75 12.87
C GLN A 106 -0.35 -17.66 11.93
N ARG A 107 -0.94 -18.79 11.46
CA ARG A 107 -0.26 -19.63 10.44
C ARG A 107 -0.03 -18.88 9.14
N VAL A 108 -1.01 -18.09 8.68
CA VAL A 108 -0.84 -17.25 7.48
C VAL A 108 0.26 -16.22 7.70
N ALA A 109 0.24 -15.50 8.83
CA ALA A 109 1.22 -14.48 9.15
C ALA A 109 2.66 -15.06 9.24
N ARG A 110 2.82 -16.24 9.85
CA ARG A 110 4.12 -16.93 9.89
C ARG A 110 4.63 -17.30 8.50
N ALA A 111 3.76 -17.85 7.64
CA ALA A 111 4.14 -18.22 6.28
C ALA A 111 4.57 -17.00 5.44
N VAL A 112 3.83 -15.89 5.53
CA VAL A 112 4.19 -14.63 4.85
C VAL A 112 5.50 -14.08 5.38
N SER A 113 5.63 -13.93 6.70
CA SER A 113 6.83 -13.37 7.33
C SER A 113 8.10 -14.19 7.04
N CYS A 114 8.03 -15.52 7.10
CA CYS A 114 9.17 -16.38 6.76
C CYS A 114 9.58 -16.19 5.29
N GLY A 115 8.63 -16.13 4.37
CA GLY A 115 8.91 -15.90 2.96
C GLY A 115 9.52 -14.52 2.70
N GLN A 116 8.98 -13.46 3.32
CA GLN A 116 9.50 -12.09 3.21
C GLN A 116 10.92 -11.96 3.75
N ILE A 117 11.25 -12.61 4.89
CA ILE A 117 12.62 -12.63 5.43
C ILE A 117 13.60 -13.22 4.41
N GLY A 118 13.20 -14.31 3.72
CA GLY A 118 14.02 -14.91 2.67
C GLY A 118 14.32 -13.98 1.50
N CYS A 119 13.45 -12.99 1.26
CA CYS A 119 13.56 -12.00 0.19
C CYS A 119 14.17 -10.65 0.64
N ALA A 120 14.31 -10.42 1.94
CA ALA A 120 14.63 -9.09 2.49
C ALA A 120 16.03 -8.56 2.10
N ARG A 121 16.96 -9.43 1.69
CA ARG A 121 18.32 -9.00 1.26
C ARG A 121 18.28 -8.06 0.05
N GLN A 122 17.29 -8.20 -0.83
CA GLN A 122 17.12 -7.38 -2.01
C GLN A 122 16.67 -5.96 -1.68
N LEU A 123 16.01 -5.75 -0.52
CA LEU A 123 15.53 -4.43 -0.12
C LEU A 123 16.66 -3.42 0.12
N SER A 124 17.88 -3.84 0.45
CA SER A 124 18.98 -2.93 0.78
C SER A 124 19.27 -1.90 -0.30
N HIS A 125 18.98 -2.19 -1.56
CA HIS A 125 19.21 -1.30 -2.70
C HIS A 125 18.07 -0.31 -2.95
N VAL A 126 16.88 -0.58 -2.39
CA VAL A 126 15.65 0.21 -2.58
C VAL A 126 14.97 0.56 -1.26
N ASP A 127 15.70 0.47 -0.15
CA ASP A 127 15.14 0.59 1.21
C ASP A 127 14.45 1.93 1.43
N GLU A 128 15.08 3.03 1.04
CA GLU A 128 14.50 4.38 1.23
C GLU A 128 13.22 4.54 0.41
N LEU A 129 13.20 4.10 -0.85
CA LEU A 129 12.00 4.19 -1.69
C LEU A 129 10.89 3.26 -1.16
N SER A 130 11.23 2.02 -0.78
CA SER A 130 10.24 1.09 -0.20
C SER A 130 9.65 1.62 1.11
N ARG A 131 10.47 2.29 1.93
CA ARG A 131 10.02 2.92 3.18
C ARG A 131 9.13 4.14 2.92
N ARG A 132 9.47 5.01 1.96
CA ARG A 132 8.64 6.15 1.55
C ARG A 132 7.29 5.67 1.04
N LEU A 133 7.28 4.69 0.15
CA LEU A 133 6.08 4.05 -0.39
C LEU A 133 5.21 3.45 0.74
N TRP A 134 5.83 2.76 1.68
CA TRP A 134 5.12 2.20 2.82
C TRP A 134 4.49 3.28 3.72
N LEU A 135 5.19 4.37 4.01
CA LEU A 135 4.63 5.49 4.78
C LEU A 135 3.46 6.17 4.05
N HIS A 136 3.57 6.33 2.72
CA HIS A 136 2.46 6.80 1.88
C HIS A 136 1.26 5.86 1.97
N THR A 137 1.47 4.57 1.80
CA THR A 137 0.43 3.53 1.91
C THR A 137 -0.28 3.56 3.27
N LEU A 138 0.46 3.71 4.38
CA LEU A 138 -0.14 3.82 5.71
C LEU A 138 -0.94 5.12 5.90
N ARG A 139 -0.47 6.25 5.35
CA ARG A 139 -1.25 7.50 5.39
C ARG A 139 -2.51 7.40 4.57
N THR A 140 -2.45 6.80 3.39
CA THR A 140 -3.62 6.55 2.54
C THR A 140 -4.62 5.64 3.25
N ALA A 141 -4.19 4.56 3.88
CA ALA A 141 -5.05 3.69 4.68
C ALA A 141 -5.72 4.44 5.85
N ALA A 142 -4.95 5.26 6.58
CA ALA A 142 -5.47 6.09 7.66
C ALA A 142 -6.46 7.14 7.14
N GLY A 143 -6.15 7.78 6.02
CA GLY A 143 -7.01 8.75 5.36
C GLY A 143 -8.34 8.13 4.92
N ALA A 144 -8.30 7.00 4.22
CA ALA A 144 -9.49 6.27 3.78
C ALA A 144 -10.39 5.88 4.98
N PHE A 145 -9.79 5.39 6.08
CA PHE A 145 -10.50 5.08 7.32
C PHE A 145 -11.23 6.29 7.89
N VAL A 146 -10.53 7.42 8.04
CA VAL A 146 -11.11 8.65 8.63
C VAL A 146 -12.18 9.23 7.74
N LEU A 147 -11.92 9.31 6.42
CA LEU A 147 -12.89 9.80 5.45
C LEU A 147 -14.17 8.95 5.44
N ALA A 148 -14.03 7.61 5.42
CA ALA A 148 -15.17 6.70 5.50
C ALA A 148 -15.98 6.97 6.77
N ARG A 149 -15.34 6.99 7.93
CA ARG A 149 -15.98 7.16 9.24
C ARG A 149 -16.69 8.50 9.41
N ARG A 150 -16.15 9.57 8.81
CA ARG A 150 -16.66 10.94 9.00
C ARG A 150 -17.63 11.40 7.94
N LEU A 151 -17.53 10.87 6.73
CA LEU A 151 -18.18 11.47 5.57
C LEU A 151 -19.14 10.51 4.82
N THR A 152 -19.10 9.22 5.12
CA THR A 152 -19.88 8.22 4.38
C THR A 152 -20.52 7.19 5.31
N SER A 153 -21.35 6.30 4.76
CA SER A 153 -21.90 5.12 5.43
C SER A 153 -21.09 3.84 5.13
N LEU A 154 -19.97 3.95 4.42
CA LEU A 154 -19.11 2.81 4.10
C LEU A 154 -18.36 2.33 5.35
N ASP A 155 -18.02 1.03 5.40
CA ASP A 155 -17.26 0.46 6.53
C ASP A 155 -15.83 1.06 6.54
N PRO A 156 -15.43 1.72 7.63
CA PRO A 156 -14.08 2.27 7.75
C PRO A 156 -12.96 1.21 7.71
N ASP A 157 -13.19 -0.04 8.15
CA ASP A 157 -12.19 -1.11 8.08
C ASP A 157 -12.00 -1.60 6.63
N GLU A 158 -13.07 -1.65 5.85
CA GLU A 158 -13.02 -1.91 4.41
C GLU A 158 -12.27 -0.81 3.68
N ALA A 159 -12.58 0.46 3.97
CA ALA A 159 -11.91 1.60 3.37
C ALA A 159 -10.41 1.64 3.73
N MET A 160 -10.04 1.37 5.00
CA MET A 160 -8.65 1.21 5.42
C MET A 160 -7.95 0.11 4.63
N THR A 161 -8.63 -1.01 4.43
CA THR A 161 -8.10 -2.16 3.69
C THR A 161 -7.85 -1.80 2.22
N ALA A 162 -8.79 -1.13 1.57
CA ALA A 162 -8.62 -0.64 0.20
C ALA A 162 -7.43 0.34 0.09
N GLY A 163 -7.34 1.31 1.01
CA GLY A 163 -6.21 2.24 1.07
C GLY A 163 -4.87 1.56 1.38
N LEU A 164 -4.85 0.45 2.11
CA LEU A 164 -3.64 -0.32 2.36
C LEU A 164 -3.17 -1.10 1.13
N LEU A 165 -4.09 -1.53 0.28
CA LEU A 165 -3.79 -2.38 -0.88
C LEU A 165 -3.50 -1.59 -2.16
N HIS A 166 -3.81 -0.29 -2.22
CA HIS A 166 -3.82 0.48 -3.48
C HIS A 166 -2.50 0.46 -4.25
N ASP A 167 -1.37 0.49 -3.55
CA ASP A 167 -0.01 0.51 -4.11
C ASP A 167 0.71 -0.85 -4.02
N ILE A 168 0.02 -1.95 -3.81
CA ILE A 168 0.67 -3.25 -3.63
C ILE A 168 1.51 -3.65 -4.84
N GLY A 169 1.14 -3.21 -6.04
CA GLY A 169 1.88 -3.43 -7.27
C GLY A 169 3.24 -2.74 -7.28
N ALA A 170 3.35 -1.55 -6.68
CA ALA A 170 4.60 -0.82 -6.57
C ALA A 170 5.63 -1.58 -5.72
N PHE A 171 5.23 -2.17 -4.60
CA PHE A 171 6.13 -3.02 -3.79
C PHE A 171 6.59 -4.26 -4.55
N TYR A 172 5.69 -4.87 -5.31
CA TYR A 172 6.05 -6.02 -6.14
C TYR A 172 7.06 -5.63 -7.23
N LEU A 173 6.84 -4.51 -7.92
CA LEU A 173 7.77 -3.98 -8.92
C LEU A 173 9.13 -3.68 -8.31
N LEU A 174 9.18 -3.00 -7.16
CA LEU A 174 10.44 -2.71 -6.45
C LEU A 174 11.23 -3.98 -6.12
N ASP A 175 10.57 -5.02 -5.60
CA ASP A 175 11.23 -6.31 -5.32
C ASP A 175 11.81 -6.94 -6.58
N ARG A 176 11.09 -6.89 -7.70
CA ARG A 176 11.53 -7.48 -8.95
C ARG A 176 12.68 -6.71 -9.60
N LEU A 177 12.64 -5.38 -9.55
CA LEU A 177 13.72 -4.52 -10.01
C LEU A 177 14.99 -4.70 -9.17
N ALA A 178 14.85 -4.76 -7.85
CA ALA A 178 15.96 -4.99 -6.93
C ALA A 178 16.65 -6.35 -7.10
N ARG A 179 15.97 -7.34 -7.68
CA ARG A 179 16.54 -8.66 -8.01
C ARG A 179 17.36 -8.69 -9.30
N ARG A 180 17.39 -7.60 -10.05
CA ARG A 180 18.09 -7.49 -11.34
C ARG A 180 19.23 -6.46 -11.27
N PRO A 181 20.30 -6.70 -10.50
CA PRO A 181 21.37 -5.72 -10.28
C PRO A 181 22.16 -5.39 -11.56
N SER A 182 22.03 -6.20 -12.60
CA SER A 182 22.64 -5.95 -13.92
C SER A 182 21.78 -5.13 -14.87
N ALA A 183 20.53 -4.80 -14.50
CA ALA A 183 19.71 -3.91 -15.29
C ALA A 183 20.19 -2.45 -15.05
N PRO A 184 20.46 -1.68 -16.10
CA PRO A 184 21.02 -0.34 -15.98
C PRO A 184 19.94 0.69 -15.65
N PHE A 185 19.01 0.37 -14.74
CA PHE A 185 17.96 1.28 -14.26
C PHE A 185 18.54 2.20 -13.18
N ASP A 186 18.50 3.50 -13.41
CA ASP A 186 18.74 4.47 -12.36
C ASP A 186 17.47 4.73 -11.52
N ALA A 187 17.56 5.61 -10.53
CA ALA A 187 16.42 5.91 -9.66
C ALA A 187 15.23 6.54 -10.42
N HIS A 188 15.52 7.31 -11.46
CA HIS A 188 14.50 7.93 -12.31
C HIS A 188 13.76 6.89 -13.14
N ASP A 189 14.49 5.95 -13.76
CA ASP A 189 13.91 4.84 -14.52
C ASP A 189 13.00 3.96 -13.65
N ILE A 190 13.46 3.66 -12.42
CA ILE A 190 12.68 2.89 -11.45
C ILE A 190 11.38 3.61 -11.10
N ASN A 191 11.44 4.91 -10.82
CA ASN A 191 10.26 5.71 -10.51
C ASN A 191 9.29 5.76 -11.70
N ALA A 192 9.78 6.00 -12.91
CA ALA A 192 8.96 6.03 -14.12
C ALA A 192 8.25 4.68 -14.36
N LEU A 193 8.97 3.55 -14.24
CA LEU A 193 8.38 2.23 -14.39
C LEU A 193 7.31 1.94 -13.34
N ILE A 194 7.54 2.33 -12.09
CA ILE A 194 6.55 2.13 -11.02
C ILE A 194 5.31 2.97 -11.30
N LEU A 195 5.48 4.25 -11.63
CA LEU A 195 4.37 5.16 -11.94
C LEU A 195 3.50 4.64 -13.09
N GLU A 196 4.13 4.12 -14.13
CA GLU A 196 3.41 3.64 -15.32
C GLU A 196 2.66 2.33 -15.07
N TRP A 197 3.22 1.42 -14.24
CA TRP A 197 2.76 0.03 -14.21
C TRP A 197 2.20 -0.47 -12.88
N HIS A 198 2.36 0.26 -11.77
CA HIS A 198 1.97 -0.25 -10.45
C HIS A 198 0.47 -0.56 -10.32
N GLU A 199 -0.41 0.22 -10.94
CA GLU A 199 -1.86 -0.04 -10.91
C GLU A 199 -2.21 -1.35 -11.62
N SER A 200 -1.78 -1.54 -12.88
CA SER A 200 -2.09 -2.73 -13.67
C SER A 200 -1.45 -4.00 -13.11
N VAL A 201 -0.23 -3.88 -12.60
CA VAL A 201 0.46 -4.97 -11.90
C VAL A 201 -0.23 -5.29 -10.57
N GLY A 202 -0.65 -4.27 -9.82
CA GLY A 202 -1.39 -4.40 -8.58
C GLY A 202 -2.73 -5.10 -8.77
N GLU A 203 -3.49 -4.72 -9.79
CA GLU A 203 -4.74 -5.37 -10.16
C GLU A 203 -4.52 -6.86 -10.44
N SER A 204 -3.61 -7.20 -11.35
CA SER A 204 -3.28 -8.57 -11.69
C SER A 204 -2.80 -9.38 -10.48
N LEU A 205 -2.02 -8.76 -9.61
CA LEU A 205 -1.52 -9.36 -8.37
C LEU A 205 -2.66 -9.67 -7.41
N LEU A 206 -3.55 -8.70 -7.13
CA LEU A 206 -4.68 -8.88 -6.21
C LEU A 206 -5.68 -9.92 -6.74
N GLN A 207 -5.93 -9.95 -8.07
CA GLN A 207 -6.71 -11.00 -8.71
C GLN A 207 -6.08 -12.37 -8.49
N SER A 208 -4.77 -12.52 -8.73
CA SER A 208 -4.05 -13.78 -8.49
C SER A 208 -4.09 -14.21 -7.01
N LEU A 209 -4.08 -13.24 -6.11
CA LEU A 209 -4.23 -13.45 -4.67
C LEU A 209 -5.67 -13.76 -4.26
N GLY A 210 -6.66 -13.62 -5.13
CA GLY A 210 -8.08 -13.86 -4.85
C GLY A 210 -8.66 -12.87 -3.84
N VAL A 211 -8.22 -11.61 -3.91
CA VAL A 211 -8.80 -10.50 -3.17
C VAL A 211 -10.16 -10.14 -3.80
N PRO A 212 -11.19 -9.77 -3.00
CA PRO A 212 -12.49 -9.38 -3.53
C PRO A 212 -12.44 -8.22 -4.54
N GLU A 213 -13.20 -8.34 -5.62
CA GLU A 213 -13.22 -7.38 -6.73
C GLU A 213 -13.51 -5.94 -6.28
N VAL A 214 -14.39 -5.76 -5.31
CA VAL A 214 -14.71 -4.42 -4.77
C VAL A 214 -13.47 -3.67 -4.24
N LEU A 215 -12.49 -4.37 -3.69
CA LEU A 215 -11.22 -3.77 -3.25
C LEU A 215 -10.27 -3.51 -4.42
N ILE A 216 -10.32 -4.36 -5.45
CA ILE A 216 -9.55 -4.17 -6.69
C ILE A 216 -10.09 -2.96 -7.44
N ASP A 217 -11.41 -2.85 -7.60
CA ASP A 217 -12.06 -1.68 -8.22
C ASP A 217 -11.74 -0.37 -7.49
N ALA A 218 -11.58 -0.43 -6.16
CA ALA A 218 -11.28 0.75 -5.38
C ALA A 218 -9.89 1.34 -5.66
N MET A 219 -8.93 0.54 -6.10
CA MET A 219 -7.57 0.99 -6.41
C MET A 219 -7.39 1.45 -7.86
N ARG A 220 -8.31 1.06 -8.77
CA ARG A 220 -8.22 1.48 -10.19
C ARG A 220 -8.30 2.98 -10.31
N ASP A 221 -7.49 3.53 -11.21
CA ASP A 221 -7.46 4.96 -11.55
C ASP A 221 -7.26 5.89 -10.34
N HIS A 222 -6.59 5.41 -9.27
CA HIS A 222 -6.39 6.23 -8.06
C HIS A 222 -5.40 7.38 -8.28
N GLU A 223 -4.57 7.31 -9.32
CA GLU A 223 -3.67 8.39 -9.72
C GLU A 223 -4.21 9.22 -10.89
N GLN A 224 -5.28 8.77 -11.56
CA GLN A 224 -5.83 9.50 -12.70
C GLN A 224 -6.49 10.80 -12.26
N PRO A 225 -6.27 11.90 -13.03
CA PRO A 225 -6.91 13.18 -12.74
C PRO A 225 -8.43 13.03 -12.77
N ARG A 226 -9.07 13.27 -11.64
CA ARG A 226 -10.54 13.30 -11.57
C ARG A 226 -11.03 14.74 -11.52
N ALA A 227 -12.17 15.01 -12.15
CA ALA A 227 -12.87 16.28 -11.93
C ALA A 227 -13.05 16.44 -10.42
N SER A 228 -12.82 17.67 -9.89
CA SER A 228 -12.96 17.98 -8.46
C SER A 228 -14.28 17.41 -7.94
N THR A 229 -14.22 16.23 -7.39
CA THR A 229 -15.39 15.54 -6.87
C THR A 229 -15.82 16.23 -5.59
N GLY A 230 -17.12 16.29 -5.35
CA GLY A 230 -17.69 16.72 -4.09
C GLY A 230 -17.20 15.88 -2.91
N MET A 231 -18.13 15.43 -2.07
CA MET A 231 -17.84 14.48 -1.00
C MET A 231 -17.62 13.07 -1.57
N PRO A 232 -16.66 12.28 -1.05
CA PRO A 232 -16.46 10.88 -1.46
C PRO A 232 -17.75 10.07 -1.26
N ARG A 233 -18.08 9.21 -2.24
CA ARG A 233 -19.30 8.37 -2.22
C ARG A 233 -19.02 6.89 -2.40
N SER A 234 -17.83 6.52 -2.88
CA SER A 234 -17.42 5.16 -3.16
C SER A 234 -16.08 4.85 -2.48
N LEU A 235 -15.71 3.57 -2.41
CA LEU A 235 -14.37 3.17 -1.96
C LEU A 235 -13.28 3.78 -2.85
N SER A 236 -13.51 3.83 -4.17
CA SER A 236 -12.56 4.45 -5.11
C SER A 236 -12.39 5.94 -4.85
N ASP A 237 -13.47 6.69 -4.53
CA ASP A 237 -13.36 8.10 -4.15
C ASP A 237 -12.58 8.28 -2.85
N LEU A 238 -12.78 7.36 -1.88
CA LEU A 238 -12.07 7.40 -0.60
C LEU A 238 -10.57 7.14 -0.79
N VAL A 239 -10.19 6.13 -1.58
CA VAL A 239 -8.79 5.80 -1.88
C VAL A 239 -8.12 6.95 -2.62
N PHE A 240 -8.74 7.46 -3.69
CA PHE A 240 -8.24 8.61 -4.43
C PHE A 240 -8.02 9.83 -3.53
N THR A 241 -9.06 10.21 -2.76
CA THR A 241 -8.97 11.38 -1.88
C THR A 241 -7.90 11.19 -0.81
N ALA A 242 -7.81 10.00 -0.23
CA ALA A 242 -6.82 9.67 0.80
C ALA A 242 -5.39 9.69 0.24
N SER A 243 -5.15 9.14 -0.96
CA SER A 243 -3.85 9.18 -1.64
C SER A 243 -3.40 10.63 -1.90
N VAL A 244 -4.30 11.49 -2.40
CA VAL A 244 -4.02 12.93 -2.59
C VAL A 244 -3.69 13.61 -1.25
N LEU A 245 -4.39 13.28 -0.17
CA LEU A 245 -4.11 13.85 1.17
C LEU A 245 -2.78 13.34 1.74
N ALA A 246 -2.37 12.13 1.38
CA ALA A 246 -1.10 11.52 1.75
C ALA A 246 0.12 12.04 0.94
N GLY A 247 -0.12 12.92 -0.05
CA GLY A 247 0.92 13.52 -0.89
C GLY A 247 0.88 13.07 -2.36
N GLY A 248 0.19 11.98 -2.67
CA GLY A 248 0.11 11.43 -4.02
C GLY A 248 1.47 11.00 -4.59
N ALA A 249 1.50 10.64 -5.86
CA ALA A 249 2.72 10.21 -6.56
C ALA A 249 3.81 11.29 -6.58
N SER A 250 3.44 12.57 -6.65
CA SER A 250 4.38 13.67 -6.74
C SER A 250 5.32 13.80 -5.53
N GLU A 251 4.79 13.63 -4.30
CA GLU A 251 5.62 13.65 -3.09
C GLU A 251 6.37 12.33 -2.88
N LEU A 252 5.83 11.24 -3.42
CA LEU A 252 6.41 9.91 -3.27
C LEU A 252 7.66 9.72 -4.13
N TYR A 253 7.59 10.13 -5.39
CA TYR A 253 8.64 9.88 -6.37
C TYR A 253 9.57 11.07 -6.64
N ASP A 254 9.29 12.24 -6.01
CA ASP A 254 10.08 13.47 -6.18
C ASP A 254 10.23 13.87 -7.65
N ASP A 255 9.19 13.61 -8.47
CA ASP A 255 9.20 13.84 -9.91
C ASP A 255 8.36 15.07 -10.27
N PRO A 256 8.98 16.14 -10.84
CA PRO A 256 8.27 17.35 -11.23
C PRO A 256 7.23 17.12 -12.35
N VAL A 257 7.34 16.06 -13.16
CA VAL A 257 6.36 15.73 -14.20
C VAL A 257 5.05 15.24 -13.59
N CYS A 258 5.11 14.53 -12.45
CA CYS A 258 3.93 14.09 -11.72
C CYS A 258 3.15 15.23 -11.06
N HIS A 259 3.77 16.39 -10.83
CA HIS A 259 3.11 17.55 -10.24
C HIS A 259 1.96 18.13 -11.09
N VAL A 260 1.88 17.80 -12.37
CA VAL A 260 0.88 18.37 -13.29
C VAL A 260 -0.45 17.63 -13.18
N SER A 261 -0.44 16.34 -12.82
CA SER A 261 -1.61 15.46 -12.89
C SER A 261 -2.54 15.56 -11.68
N GLN A 262 -2.02 15.86 -10.51
CA GLN A 262 -2.80 15.96 -9.27
C GLN A 262 -2.73 17.38 -8.71
N ARG A 263 -3.89 18.04 -8.51
CA ARG A 263 -3.98 19.31 -7.81
C ARG A 263 -4.33 19.07 -6.33
N PRO A 264 -3.34 18.76 -5.46
CA PRO A 264 -3.59 18.40 -4.07
C PRO A 264 -4.15 19.57 -3.26
N ALA A 265 -3.82 20.82 -3.64
CA ALA A 265 -4.18 22.00 -2.86
C ALA A 265 -5.69 22.17 -2.62
N PRO A 266 -6.59 22.07 -3.62
CA PRO A 266 -8.03 22.17 -3.38
C PRO A 266 -8.58 21.05 -2.50
N THR A 267 -8.11 19.82 -2.69
CA THR A 267 -8.53 18.66 -1.89
C THR A 267 -8.03 18.78 -0.46
N ARG A 268 -6.77 19.14 -0.26
CA ARG A 268 -6.19 19.39 1.08
C ARG A 268 -6.94 20.51 1.82
N ALA A 269 -7.25 21.62 1.14
CA ALA A 269 -8.01 22.72 1.74
C ALA A 269 -9.40 22.28 2.19
N ARG A 270 -10.10 21.51 1.36
CA ARG A 270 -11.45 20.99 1.66
C ARG A 270 -11.49 20.10 2.89
N PHE A 271 -10.50 19.23 3.05
CA PHE A 271 -10.46 18.25 4.14
C PHE A 271 -9.45 18.60 5.24
N ALA A 272 -8.99 19.86 5.29
CA ALA A 272 -8.01 20.34 6.26
C ALA A 272 -8.40 20.02 7.73
N GLY A 273 -9.69 20.11 8.07
CA GLY A 273 -10.19 19.78 9.40
C GLY A 273 -10.04 18.31 9.80
N LEU A 274 -9.86 17.39 8.85
CA LEU A 274 -9.66 15.96 9.11
C LEU A 274 -8.20 15.55 9.18
N LEU A 275 -7.26 16.38 8.70
CA LEU A 275 -5.82 16.06 8.69
C LEU A 275 -5.27 15.70 10.07
N PRO A 276 -5.60 16.41 11.18
CA PRO A 276 -5.10 16.01 12.50
C PRO A 276 -5.54 14.61 12.93
N GLU A 277 -6.78 14.21 12.60
CA GLU A 277 -7.30 12.89 12.90
C GLU A 277 -6.65 11.81 12.02
N ILE A 278 -6.41 12.12 10.75
CA ILE A 278 -5.67 11.23 9.81
C ILE A 278 -4.25 11.00 10.35
N GLU A 279 -3.54 12.05 10.74
CA GLU A 279 -2.18 11.92 11.31
C GLU A 279 -2.18 11.16 12.64
N GLN A 280 -3.23 11.29 13.46
CA GLN A 280 -3.37 10.49 14.67
C GLN A 280 -3.51 8.99 14.35
N VAL A 281 -4.40 8.61 13.41
CA VAL A 281 -4.60 7.23 12.98
C VAL A 281 -3.32 6.68 12.33
N PHE A 282 -2.70 7.44 11.43
CA PHE A 282 -1.41 7.10 10.84
C PHE A 282 -0.33 6.86 11.90
N GLY A 283 -0.24 7.75 12.90
CA GLY A 283 0.69 7.61 14.02
C GLY A 283 0.45 6.33 14.82
N VAL A 284 -0.80 5.90 15.00
CA VAL A 284 -1.13 4.62 15.64
C VAL A 284 -0.66 3.44 14.79
N LEU A 285 -0.95 3.44 13.48
CA LEU A 285 -0.49 2.38 12.56
C LEU A 285 1.03 2.28 12.57
N ARG A 286 1.74 3.40 12.42
CA ARG A 286 3.20 3.45 12.41
C ARG A 286 3.82 2.99 13.73
N ARG A 287 3.30 3.44 14.88
CA ARG A 287 3.81 3.00 16.20
C ARG A 287 3.49 1.54 16.46
N GLY A 288 2.30 1.05 16.05
CA GLY A 288 1.97 -0.38 16.12
C GLY A 288 2.99 -1.21 15.36
N ALA A 289 3.47 -0.71 14.21
CA ALA A 289 4.55 -1.31 13.46
C ALA A 289 5.89 -1.28 14.21
N MET A 290 6.21 -0.19 14.91
CA MET A 290 7.52 -0.01 15.56
C MET A 290 7.61 -0.57 16.98
N GLN A 291 6.48 -0.71 17.70
CA GLN A 291 6.47 -1.10 19.13
C GLN A 291 5.95 -2.51 19.40
N GLY A 292 5.46 -3.20 18.33
CA GLY A 292 5.07 -4.61 18.43
C GLY A 292 4.07 -4.96 19.51
N VAL A 293 3.25 -4.05 20.02
CA VAL A 293 2.07 -4.25 20.89
C VAL A 293 1.68 -2.95 21.58
N GLY A 294 0.96 -2.10 20.93
CA GLY A 294 0.39 -0.92 21.58
C GLY A 294 -1.09 -0.81 21.25
N HIS A 295 -1.91 -1.18 22.18
CA HIS A 295 -3.34 -0.95 22.33
C HIS A 295 -4.01 -0.05 21.25
N VAL A 296 -4.66 -0.65 20.27
CA VAL A 296 -5.64 0.04 19.41
C VAL A 296 -7.02 0.19 20.12
N SER A 297 -7.12 -0.21 21.38
CA SER A 297 -8.40 -0.26 22.13
C SER A 297 -8.89 1.07 22.71
N SER A 298 -8.14 2.17 22.62
CA SER A 298 -8.54 3.42 23.30
C SER A 298 -9.07 4.55 22.40
N VAL A 299 -9.16 4.38 21.09
CA VAL A 299 -9.67 5.44 20.20
C VAL A 299 -11.20 5.37 19.97
N GLY A 300 -11.87 4.39 20.57
CA GLY A 300 -13.31 4.12 20.35
C GLY A 300 -14.28 4.62 21.43
N ALA A 301 -13.82 5.18 22.55
CA ALA A 301 -14.69 5.42 23.72
C ALA A 301 -14.67 6.84 24.29
N ALA A 302 -14.24 7.84 23.57
CA ALA A 302 -14.32 9.21 24.05
C ALA A 302 -15.31 10.04 23.23
N SER A 303 -16.45 10.32 23.88
CA SER A 303 -17.40 11.41 23.63
C SER A 303 -18.48 11.22 22.55
N VAL A 304 -19.45 10.33 22.85
CA VAL A 304 -20.85 10.69 22.61
C VAL A 304 -21.37 11.26 23.95
N ALA A 305 -21.03 12.50 24.24
CA ALA A 305 -21.72 13.25 25.27
C ALA A 305 -22.57 14.30 24.55
N THR A 306 -23.86 14.01 24.49
CA THR A 306 -25.01 14.95 24.53
C THR A 306 -24.66 16.43 24.39
N ARG A 307 -25.12 17.03 23.30
CA ARG A 307 -25.70 18.36 23.33
C ARG A 307 -27.13 18.30 22.79
N SER A 308 -28.05 18.04 23.73
CA SER A 308 -29.40 18.60 23.63
C SER A 308 -29.28 20.09 23.99
N LEU A 309 -29.63 20.94 23.07
CA LEU A 309 -30.44 22.19 23.19
C LEU A 309 -30.44 22.86 21.83
#